data_03911b866b3def81705649a254c66954
#
_entry.id   03911b866b3def81705649a254c66954
#
_cell.length_a   1.000
_cell.length_b   1.000
_cell.length_c   1.000
_cell.angle_alpha   90.00
_cell.angle_beta   90.00
_cell.angle_gamma   90.00
#
_symmetry.space_group_name_H-M   'P 1'
#
loop_
_entity.id
_entity.type
_entity.pdbx_description
1 polymer ?
#
loop_
_entity_poly.entity_id
_entity_poly.type
_entity_poly.pdbx_seq_one_letter_code
_entity_poly.pdbx_strand_id
1 'polypeptide(L)'
;LKVNALSELLNLPDGEKKARGLVHTPAEIAQQPETWQATFDLFKTRHAEIKEFLVSAGLAVDPRVRPTVFLVGAGTSDYIGQSLVYLFRKAWLCEVVAVPSTDLLTHMDEICAPDRKYL
;
A
#
# COMPACT_ATOMS: atom_id res chain seq x y z
N LEU A 1 -26.40 17.12 -18.24
CA LEU A 1 -25.33 16.42 -17.51
C LEU A 1 -25.84 15.03 -17.15
N LYS A 2 -25.20 13.98 -17.68
CA LYS A 2 -25.52 12.61 -17.23
C LYS A 2 -25.15 12.52 -15.75
N VAL A 3 -26.12 12.24 -14.90
CA VAL A 3 -25.87 11.98 -13.48
C VAL A 3 -24.99 10.74 -13.40
N ASN A 4 -23.89 10.83 -12.66
CA ASN A 4 -22.97 9.71 -12.48
C ASN A 4 -23.65 8.69 -11.54
N ALA A 5 -23.62 7.41 -11.89
CA ALA A 5 -24.20 6.33 -11.07
C ALA A 5 -23.75 6.37 -9.59
N LEU A 6 -22.50 6.78 -9.33
CA LEU A 6 -22.02 6.97 -7.96
C LEU A 6 -22.78 8.09 -7.21
N SER A 7 -23.06 9.21 -7.89
CA SER A 7 -23.83 10.31 -7.31
C SER A 7 -25.27 9.90 -6.98
N GLU A 8 -25.87 9.03 -7.80
CA GLU A 8 -27.20 8.47 -7.51
C GLU A 8 -27.17 7.64 -6.22
N LEU A 9 -26.18 6.77 -6.07
CA LEU A 9 -26.02 5.95 -4.86
C LEU A 9 -25.76 6.77 -3.60
N LEU A 10 -24.99 7.85 -3.71
CA LEU A 10 -24.71 8.76 -2.59
C LEU A 10 -25.94 9.54 -2.13
N ASN A 11 -26.87 9.81 -3.03
CA ASN A 11 -28.08 10.59 -2.73
C ASN A 11 -29.30 9.74 -2.31
N LEU A 12 -29.16 8.41 -2.22
CA LEU A 12 -30.24 7.56 -1.73
C LEU A 12 -30.57 7.87 -0.27
N PRO A 13 -31.85 7.73 0.14
CA PRO A 13 -32.25 7.82 1.55
C PRO A 13 -31.52 6.79 2.42
N ASP A 14 -31.22 7.15 3.67
CA ASP A 14 -30.45 6.28 4.57
C ASP A 14 -31.07 4.90 4.80
N GLY A 15 -32.40 4.83 4.84
CA GLY A 15 -33.13 3.56 4.96
C GLY A 15 -32.87 2.64 3.75
N GLU A 16 -32.84 3.21 2.55
CA GLU A 16 -32.55 2.46 1.32
C GLU A 16 -31.09 2.07 1.24
N LYS A 17 -30.15 2.96 1.62
CA LYS A 17 -28.73 2.63 1.73
C LYS A 17 -28.51 1.44 2.65
N LYS A 18 -29.16 1.44 3.82
CA LYS A 18 -29.07 0.32 4.78
C LYS A 18 -29.60 -0.99 4.19
N ALA A 19 -30.80 -0.93 3.61
CA ALA A 19 -31.45 -2.10 3.03
C ALA A 19 -30.63 -2.74 1.89
N ARG A 20 -29.90 -1.91 1.14
CA ARG A 20 -29.05 -2.35 0.00
C ARG A 20 -27.58 -2.57 0.34
N GLY A 21 -27.16 -2.39 1.59
CA GLY A 21 -25.74 -2.51 1.98
C GLY A 21 -24.82 -1.40 1.43
N LEU A 22 -25.37 -0.22 1.10
CA LEU A 22 -24.65 0.88 0.43
C LEU A 22 -24.21 2.00 1.39
N VAL A 23 -24.21 1.76 2.70
CA VAL A 23 -23.90 2.79 3.71
C VAL A 23 -22.48 3.31 3.57
N HIS A 24 -21.52 2.44 3.29
CA HIS A 24 -20.09 2.79 3.34
C HIS A 24 -19.44 2.85 1.94
N THR A 25 -19.55 1.81 1.14
CA THR A 25 -18.77 1.66 -0.11
C THR A 25 -18.89 2.84 -1.08
N PRO A 26 -20.07 3.39 -1.39
CA PRO A 26 -20.15 4.55 -2.27
C PRO A 26 -19.45 5.81 -1.72
N ALA A 27 -19.53 6.04 -0.41
CA ALA A 27 -18.87 7.17 0.25
C ALA A 27 -17.35 6.99 0.24
N GLU A 28 -16.87 5.79 0.55
CA GLU A 28 -15.44 5.43 0.50
C GLU A 28 -14.85 5.62 -0.91
N ILE A 29 -15.61 5.24 -1.96
CA ILE A 29 -15.17 5.48 -3.34
C ILE A 29 -15.14 6.97 -3.66
N ALA A 30 -16.15 7.73 -3.24
CA ALA A 30 -16.25 9.15 -3.56
C ALA A 30 -15.17 10.00 -2.89
N GLN A 31 -14.71 9.62 -1.70
CA GLN A 31 -13.65 10.34 -0.97
C GLN A 31 -12.23 10.08 -1.47
N GLN A 32 -12.00 9.06 -2.31
CA GLN A 32 -10.66 8.66 -2.73
C GLN A 32 -9.80 9.81 -3.29
N PRO A 33 -10.29 10.69 -4.18
CA PRO A 33 -9.46 11.77 -4.70
C PRO A 33 -8.92 12.72 -3.62
N GLU A 34 -9.76 13.05 -2.63
CA GLU A 34 -9.37 13.90 -1.50
C GLU A 34 -8.37 13.19 -0.58
N THR A 35 -8.61 11.91 -0.31
CA THR A 35 -7.72 11.08 0.49
C THR A 35 -6.34 10.92 -0.17
N TRP A 36 -6.29 10.72 -1.48
CA TRP A 36 -5.02 10.66 -2.21
C TRP A 36 -4.25 11.97 -2.18
N GLN A 37 -4.95 13.08 -2.35
CA GLN A 37 -4.33 14.40 -2.26
C GLN A 37 -3.75 14.64 -0.85
N ALA A 38 -4.54 14.35 0.19
CA ALA A 38 -4.11 14.50 1.58
C ALA A 38 -2.89 13.60 1.90
N THR A 39 -2.90 12.36 1.41
CA THR A 39 -1.78 11.43 1.57
C THR A 39 -0.51 11.95 0.89
N PHE A 40 -0.63 12.47 -0.33
CA PHE A 40 0.49 13.05 -1.06
C PHE A 40 1.07 14.29 -0.35
N ASP A 41 0.20 15.15 0.18
CA ASP A 41 0.63 16.34 0.92
C ASP A 41 1.30 15.97 2.25
N LEU A 42 0.79 14.96 2.95
CA LEU A 42 1.43 14.39 4.13
C LEU A 42 2.82 13.82 3.80
N PHE A 43 2.92 13.06 2.71
CA PHE A 43 4.22 12.53 2.23
C PHE A 43 5.22 13.66 1.97
N LYS A 44 4.81 14.75 1.30
CA LYS A 44 5.69 15.92 1.07
C LYS A 44 6.16 16.55 2.38
N THR A 45 5.25 16.70 3.32
CA THR A 45 5.56 17.30 4.64
C THR A 45 6.53 16.44 5.44
N ARG A 46 6.39 15.11 5.39
CA ARG A 46 7.22 14.15 6.13
C ARG A 46 8.37 13.58 5.31
N HIS A 47 8.67 14.13 4.14
CA HIS A 47 9.67 13.59 3.22
C HIS A 47 11.04 13.40 3.86
N ALA A 48 11.50 14.36 4.67
CA ALA A 48 12.80 14.27 5.35
C ALA A 48 12.84 13.10 6.34
N GLU A 49 11.82 12.95 7.16
CA GLU A 49 11.67 11.87 8.14
C GLU A 49 11.63 10.50 7.47
N ILE A 50 10.84 10.37 6.38
CA ILE A 50 10.77 9.13 5.60
C ILE A 50 12.13 8.79 5.00
N LYS A 51 12.83 9.79 4.47
CA LYS A 51 14.18 9.60 3.91
C LYS A 51 15.17 9.12 4.97
N GLU A 52 15.16 9.74 6.15
CA GLU A 52 16.02 9.33 7.28
C GLU A 52 15.72 7.88 7.70
N PHE A 53 14.45 7.52 7.79
CA PHE A 53 14.05 6.14 8.08
C PHE A 53 14.60 5.17 7.03
N LEU A 54 14.41 5.42 5.75
CA LEU A 54 14.91 4.55 4.67
C LEU A 54 16.43 4.45 4.66
N VAL A 55 17.14 5.53 4.99
CA VAL A 55 18.59 5.53 5.17
C VAL A 55 18.99 4.65 6.35
N SER A 56 18.35 4.81 7.51
CA SER A 56 18.62 4.01 8.71
C SER A 56 18.31 2.53 8.51
N ALA A 57 17.29 2.23 7.71
CA ALA A 57 16.93 0.86 7.33
C ALA A 57 17.92 0.21 6.33
N GLY A 58 18.93 0.97 5.84
CA GLY A 58 20.01 0.45 5.00
C GLY A 58 19.79 0.58 3.50
N LEU A 59 18.78 1.33 3.02
CA LEU A 59 18.59 1.52 1.58
C LEU A 59 19.59 2.49 0.94
N ALA A 60 20.33 3.29 1.73
CA ALA A 60 21.33 4.22 1.23
C ALA A 60 22.75 3.65 1.10
N VAL A 61 22.97 2.40 1.54
CA VAL A 61 24.28 1.73 1.45
C VAL A 61 24.52 1.12 0.05
N ASP A 62 25.69 0.54 -0.13
CA ASP A 62 26.04 -0.20 -1.35
C ASP A 62 24.91 -1.17 -1.75
N PRO A 63 24.43 -1.17 -3.01
CA PRO A 63 23.36 -2.06 -3.48
C PRO A 63 23.56 -3.54 -3.16
N ARG A 64 24.81 -4.00 -3.07
CA ARG A 64 25.13 -5.41 -2.78
C ARG A 64 24.83 -5.86 -1.35
N VAL A 65 24.65 -4.91 -0.42
CA VAL A 65 24.40 -5.18 1.00
C VAL A 65 23.09 -4.56 1.49
N ARG A 66 22.25 -4.10 0.58
CA ARG A 66 20.93 -3.58 0.90
C ARG A 66 20.01 -4.68 1.42
N PRO A 67 19.04 -4.34 2.27
CA PRO A 67 18.04 -5.29 2.72
C PRO A 67 17.17 -5.77 1.55
N THR A 68 16.60 -6.95 1.68
CA THR A 68 15.44 -7.36 0.89
C THR A 68 14.21 -6.63 1.42
N VAL A 69 13.47 -5.98 0.56
CA VAL A 69 12.25 -5.26 0.94
C VAL A 69 11.03 -6.14 0.70
N PHE A 70 10.23 -6.34 1.73
CA PHE A 70 8.96 -7.02 1.63
C PHE A 70 7.80 -6.04 1.52
N LEU A 71 7.00 -6.19 0.48
CA LEU A 71 5.71 -5.51 0.34
C LEU A 71 4.64 -6.47 0.86
N VAL A 72 4.27 -6.30 2.12
CA VAL A 72 3.37 -7.23 2.82
C VAL A 72 1.94 -6.76 2.71
N GLY A 73 1.05 -7.64 2.30
CA GLY A 73 -0.38 -7.33 2.17
C GLY A 73 -1.27 -8.57 2.21
N ALA A 74 -2.58 -8.33 2.31
CA ALA A 74 -3.60 -9.37 2.21
C ALA A 74 -4.65 -8.96 1.18
N GLY A 75 -5.13 -9.90 0.36
CA GLY A 75 -6.13 -9.65 -0.67
C GLY A 75 -5.67 -8.55 -1.65
N THR A 76 -6.47 -7.49 -1.80
CA THR A 76 -6.17 -6.38 -2.73
C THR A 76 -4.85 -5.67 -2.40
N SER A 77 -4.45 -5.61 -1.12
CA SER A 77 -3.18 -5.01 -0.71
C SER A 77 -1.98 -5.82 -1.20
N ASP A 78 -2.08 -7.14 -1.27
CA ASP A 78 -1.05 -7.99 -1.86
C ASP A 78 -0.90 -7.72 -3.37
N TYR A 79 -2.01 -7.57 -4.10
CA TYR A 79 -1.96 -7.21 -5.53
C TYR A 79 -1.31 -5.84 -5.79
N ILE A 80 -1.48 -4.87 -4.87
CA ILE A 80 -0.76 -3.59 -4.94
C ILE A 80 0.74 -3.85 -4.80
N GLY A 81 1.14 -4.64 -3.81
CA GLY A 81 2.52 -5.05 -3.61
C GLY A 81 3.11 -5.67 -4.89
N GLN A 82 2.45 -6.69 -5.44
CA GLN A 82 2.88 -7.37 -6.67
C GLN A 82 3.05 -6.40 -7.85
N SER A 83 2.15 -5.44 -8.02
CA SER A 83 2.21 -4.45 -9.11
C SER A 83 3.41 -3.49 -8.97
N LEU A 84 3.89 -3.26 -7.76
CA LEU A 84 4.95 -2.29 -7.45
C LEU A 84 6.36 -2.89 -7.37
N VAL A 85 6.50 -4.22 -7.29
CA VAL A 85 7.80 -4.91 -7.14
C VAL A 85 8.86 -4.38 -8.10
N TYR A 86 8.57 -4.38 -9.39
CA TYR A 86 9.56 -3.98 -10.41
C TYR A 86 9.89 -2.50 -10.38
N LEU A 87 8.93 -1.65 -10.01
CA LEU A 87 9.15 -0.23 -9.84
C LEU A 87 10.14 0.02 -8.69
N PHE A 88 9.93 -0.61 -7.55
CA PHE A 88 10.81 -0.45 -6.39
C PHE A 88 12.17 -1.12 -6.59
N ARG A 89 12.25 -2.28 -7.22
CA ARG A 89 13.54 -2.88 -7.60
C ARG A 89 14.39 -1.92 -8.42
N LYS A 90 13.79 -1.28 -9.42
CA LYS A 90 14.47 -0.28 -10.26
C LYS A 90 14.87 0.98 -9.47
N ALA A 91 13.99 1.47 -8.61
CA ALA A 91 14.22 2.72 -7.86
C ALA A 91 15.24 2.54 -6.72
N TRP A 92 15.17 1.43 -6.01
CA TRP A 92 15.97 1.18 -4.81
C TRP A 92 17.20 0.28 -5.06
N LEU A 93 17.34 -0.28 -6.25
CA LEU A 93 18.46 -1.17 -6.62
C LEU A 93 18.71 -2.28 -5.58
N CYS A 94 17.65 -2.88 -5.06
CA CYS A 94 17.69 -3.99 -4.12
C CYS A 94 16.63 -5.03 -4.48
N GLU A 95 16.66 -6.16 -3.80
CA GLU A 95 15.59 -7.14 -3.95
C GLU A 95 14.31 -6.63 -3.29
N VAL A 96 13.19 -6.73 -4.02
CA VAL A 96 11.85 -6.40 -3.52
C VAL A 96 10.93 -7.58 -3.85
N VAL A 97 10.19 -8.05 -2.87
CA VAL A 97 9.28 -9.19 -3.00
C VAL A 97 7.93 -8.81 -2.43
N ALA A 98 6.85 -9.11 -3.16
CA ALA A 98 5.51 -9.06 -2.57
C ALA A 98 5.27 -10.38 -1.84
N VAL A 99 4.86 -10.28 -0.57
CA VAL A 99 4.63 -11.44 0.29
C VAL A 99 3.24 -11.33 0.90
N PRO A 100 2.34 -12.28 0.65
CA PRO A 100 1.07 -12.33 1.35
C PRO A 100 1.28 -12.39 2.87
N SER A 101 0.53 -11.60 3.63
CA SER A 101 0.69 -11.57 5.09
C SER A 101 0.43 -12.93 5.75
N THR A 102 -0.43 -13.75 5.16
CA THR A 102 -0.67 -15.14 5.58
C THR A 102 0.56 -16.00 5.44
N ASP A 103 1.28 -15.88 4.32
CA ASP A 103 2.47 -16.67 4.06
C ASP A 103 3.60 -16.26 5.01
N LEU A 104 3.76 -14.96 5.24
CA LEU A 104 4.74 -14.46 6.20
C LEU A 104 4.47 -14.96 7.63
N LEU A 105 3.19 -15.08 8.03
CA LEU A 105 2.81 -15.59 9.35
C LEU A 105 3.00 -17.11 9.50
N THR A 106 2.83 -17.87 8.42
CA THR A 106 2.84 -19.32 8.48
C THR A 106 4.16 -19.96 8.04
N HIS A 107 4.97 -19.24 7.26
CA HIS A 107 6.19 -19.74 6.62
C HIS A 107 7.38 -18.77 6.78
N MET A 108 7.44 -18.06 7.91
CA MET A 108 8.49 -17.04 8.14
C MET A 108 9.89 -17.64 8.02
N ASP A 109 10.11 -18.83 8.54
CA ASP A 109 11.41 -19.50 8.55
C ASP A 109 11.87 -19.94 7.14
N GLU A 110 10.93 -20.18 6.24
CA GLU A 110 11.21 -20.53 4.83
C GLU A 110 11.37 -19.28 3.95
N ILE A 111 10.73 -18.18 4.31
CA ILE A 111 10.78 -16.92 3.56
C ILE A 111 11.98 -16.06 3.97
N CYS A 112 12.31 -16.07 5.28
CA CYS A 112 13.37 -15.25 5.84
C CYS A 112 14.63 -16.06 6.13
N ALA A 113 15.67 -15.85 5.36
CA ALA A 113 17.00 -16.44 5.65
C ALA A 113 17.66 -15.73 6.83
N PRO A 114 18.28 -16.46 7.80
CA PRO A 114 18.83 -15.87 9.03
C PRO A 114 19.99 -14.89 8.82
N ASP A 115 20.69 -14.98 7.69
CA ASP A 115 21.86 -14.17 7.34
C ASP A 115 21.53 -12.94 6.49
N ARG A 116 20.25 -12.72 6.18
CA ARG A 116 19.76 -11.59 5.40
C ARG A 116 19.09 -10.52 6.24
N LYS A 117 19.13 -9.29 5.76
CA LYS A 117 18.37 -8.16 6.32
C LYS A 117 17.10 -7.95 5.52
N TYR A 118 16.02 -7.68 6.24
CA TYR A 118 14.70 -7.40 5.66
C TYR A 118 14.17 -6.05 6.13
N LEU A 119 13.40 -5.40 5.28
CA LEU A 119 12.67 -4.16 5.54
C LEU A 119 11.20 -4.34 5.12
#